data_f082e2baf9c2da6fe9bfa77b829ef41d
#
_entry.id   f082e2baf9c2da6fe9bfa77b829ef41d
#
_cell.length_a   1.000
_cell.length_b   1.000
_cell.length_c   1.000
_cell.angle_alpha   90.00
_cell.angle_beta   90.00
_cell.angle_gamma   90.00
#
_symmetry.space_group_name_H-M   'P 1'
#
loop_
_entity.id
_entity.type
_entity.pdbx_description
1 polymer ?
#
loop_
_entity_poly.entity_id
_entity_poly.type
_entity_poly.pdbx_seq_one_letter_code
_entity_poly.pdbx_strand_id
1 'polypeptide(L)'
;MKILAPCNHPNEVDLLLEAGADELYCGVLSQAWRSRFTNLASCNRREWRAANLDDVEQLGRVVARTHAHGAVIHLALNAFYTEEQYPLVLEQVEQALALEVDALIVADPGLIRTLHERYPAVRLHISTGGTTFNRATVAFYRSFGAARIVLPRQLRIEEMTAIIAAHPDLEFEAFVLNSGCKNIDGFCTFQHGVSELRHGPLWKVPKRLGLDGLLLDGLRYVPKSLARKVRAGRLPMDSACHLSYQVTDLTQPSTKQSRCLAKNVKDSFSLLAAVDPCAACRLPELLAGGLHGVKIVGRNHPTAKKHRDVVFLRGLLDALSTDMVTDFRAMARQEFRRLYGYACAELCYYSDEAK
;
A
#
# COMPACT_ATOMS: atom_id res chain seq x y z
N MET A 1 -20.19 3.11 -1.49
CA MET A 1 -18.72 2.94 -1.68
C MET A 1 -18.10 2.64 -0.33
N LYS A 2 -17.26 1.60 -0.22
CA LYS A 2 -16.64 1.15 1.03
C LYS A 2 -15.26 1.79 1.24
N ILE A 3 -14.86 2.00 2.49
CA ILE A 3 -13.52 2.47 2.87
C ILE A 3 -12.71 1.27 3.38
N LEU A 4 -11.62 0.93 2.68
CA LEU A 4 -10.66 -0.08 3.11
C LEU A 4 -9.45 0.60 3.78
N ALA A 5 -9.30 0.40 5.09
CA ALA A 5 -8.25 1.03 5.90
C ALA A 5 -7.10 0.06 6.23
N PRO A 6 -5.85 0.57 6.31
CA PRO A 6 -4.69 -0.23 6.69
C PRO A 6 -4.63 -0.46 8.20
N CYS A 7 -4.38 -1.71 8.61
CA CYS A 7 -4.15 -2.10 10.00
C CYS A 7 -2.79 -2.82 10.12
N ASN A 8 -2.04 -2.54 11.19
CA ASN A 8 -0.78 -3.23 11.51
C ASN A 8 -0.62 -3.54 13.00
N HIS A 9 -1.67 -3.33 13.79
CA HIS A 9 -1.69 -3.67 15.21
C HIS A 9 -3.13 -3.93 15.68
N PRO A 10 -3.38 -4.95 16.56
CA PRO A 10 -4.72 -5.25 17.05
C PRO A 10 -5.44 -4.07 17.74
N ASN A 11 -4.68 -3.18 18.41
CA ASN A 11 -5.27 -2.02 19.11
C ASN A 11 -5.75 -0.90 18.16
N GLU A 12 -5.54 -1.02 16.85
CA GLU A 12 -6.04 -0.05 15.87
C GLU A 12 -7.44 -0.38 15.37
N VAL A 13 -7.88 -1.64 15.54
CA VAL A 13 -9.09 -2.17 14.91
C VAL A 13 -10.31 -1.34 15.29
N ASP A 14 -10.61 -1.24 16.58
CA ASP A 14 -11.80 -0.54 17.06
C ASP A 14 -11.77 0.93 16.64
N LEU A 15 -10.62 1.60 16.83
CA LEU A 15 -10.45 2.99 16.47
C LEU A 15 -10.71 3.27 14.97
N LEU A 16 -10.26 2.37 14.09
CA LEU A 16 -10.44 2.54 12.65
C LEU A 16 -11.87 2.24 12.20
N LEU A 17 -12.52 1.23 12.79
CA LEU A 17 -13.90 0.87 12.48
C LEU A 17 -14.88 1.91 13.04
N GLU A 18 -14.69 2.37 14.26
CA GLU A 18 -15.47 3.46 14.87
C GLU A 18 -15.32 4.79 14.11
N ALA A 19 -14.15 5.03 13.50
CA ALA A 19 -13.94 6.18 12.61
C ALA A 19 -14.69 6.07 11.28
N GLY A 20 -15.26 4.90 10.97
CA GLY A 20 -16.07 4.66 9.77
C GLY A 20 -15.37 3.89 8.65
N ALA A 21 -14.29 3.16 8.94
CA ALA A 21 -13.80 2.16 7.99
C ALA A 21 -14.80 1.01 7.86
N ASP A 22 -15.06 0.56 6.64
CA ASP A 22 -15.96 -0.57 6.37
C ASP A 22 -15.21 -1.90 6.35
N GLU A 23 -13.95 -1.85 5.92
CA GLU A 23 -13.08 -3.01 5.74
C GLU A 23 -11.67 -2.67 6.23
N LEU A 24 -10.94 -3.68 6.73
CA LEU A 24 -9.53 -3.54 7.10
C LEU A 24 -8.65 -4.43 6.23
N TYR A 25 -7.38 -4.07 6.07
CA TYR A 25 -6.38 -4.97 5.51
C TYR A 25 -5.07 -4.90 6.29
N CYS A 26 -4.44 -6.04 6.44
CA CYS A 26 -3.17 -6.19 7.16
C CYS A 26 -2.16 -7.02 6.34
N GLY A 27 -0.98 -7.20 6.90
CA GLY A 27 0.01 -8.17 6.45
C GLY A 27 0.68 -8.76 7.67
N VAL A 28 1.13 -9.99 7.59
CA VAL A 28 1.93 -10.66 8.61
C VAL A 28 3.36 -10.81 8.10
N LEU A 29 4.33 -10.55 8.95
CA LEU A 29 5.74 -10.79 8.64
C LEU A 29 6.33 -11.69 9.75
N SER A 30 6.13 -12.99 9.60
CA SER A 30 6.50 -13.99 10.58
C SER A 30 8.01 -14.04 10.84
N GLN A 31 8.42 -14.52 12.02
CA GLN A 31 9.81 -14.71 12.34
C GLN A 31 10.45 -15.76 11.42
N ALA A 32 9.74 -16.81 11.05
CA ALA A 32 10.22 -17.84 10.12
C ALA A 32 10.61 -17.23 8.77
N TRP A 33 9.79 -16.35 8.21
CA TRP A 33 10.12 -15.62 6.99
C TRP A 33 11.34 -14.72 7.18
N ARG A 34 11.36 -13.91 8.23
CA ARG A 34 12.46 -12.97 8.51
C ARG A 34 13.81 -13.65 8.72
N SER A 35 13.83 -14.81 9.37
CA SER A 35 15.08 -15.55 9.62
C SER A 35 15.64 -16.18 8.34
N ARG A 36 14.77 -16.58 7.40
CA ARG A 36 15.16 -17.31 6.20
C ARG A 36 15.39 -16.40 4.99
N PHE A 37 14.57 -15.34 4.84
CA PHE A 37 14.57 -14.49 3.64
C PHE A 37 14.89 -13.03 3.94
N THR A 38 15.88 -12.76 4.78
CA THR A 38 16.21 -11.40 5.26
C THR A 38 16.61 -10.39 4.18
N ASN A 39 17.04 -10.86 3.01
CA ASN A 39 17.52 -10.01 1.92
C ASN A 39 16.56 -9.95 0.73
N LEU A 40 15.42 -10.62 0.80
CA LEU A 40 14.42 -10.66 -0.24
C LEU A 40 13.19 -9.85 0.17
N ALA A 41 12.38 -9.47 -0.81
CA ALA A 41 11.11 -8.80 -0.56
C ALA A 41 10.27 -9.60 0.45
N SER A 42 9.55 -8.88 1.30
CA SER A 42 8.62 -9.52 2.23
C SER A 42 7.48 -10.23 1.48
N CYS A 43 6.83 -11.17 2.16
CA CYS A 43 5.68 -11.89 1.61
C CYS A 43 4.49 -10.97 1.22
N ASN A 44 4.53 -9.69 1.56
CA ASN A 44 3.46 -8.74 1.29
C ASN A 44 3.97 -7.35 0.84
N ARG A 45 5.16 -7.28 0.26
CA ARG A 45 5.81 -6.06 -0.26
C ARG A 45 6.04 -4.97 0.80
N ARG A 46 6.10 -5.31 2.08
CA ARG A 46 6.42 -4.41 3.20
C ARG A 46 7.32 -5.14 4.19
N GLU A 47 8.61 -4.81 4.18
CA GLU A 47 9.63 -5.47 5.02
C GLU A 47 9.65 -4.94 6.44
N TRP A 48 9.06 -3.76 6.65
CA TRP A 48 9.08 -3.12 7.95
C TRP A 48 8.15 -3.86 8.91
N ARG A 49 8.68 -4.21 10.06
CA ARG A 49 7.89 -4.73 11.16
C ARG A 49 6.72 -3.78 11.49
N ALA A 50 7.01 -2.46 11.44
CA ALA A 50 6.01 -1.42 11.63
C ALA A 50 4.87 -1.39 10.59
N ALA A 51 4.94 -2.14 9.50
CA ALA A 51 3.89 -2.24 8.50
C ALA A 51 3.12 -3.57 8.55
N ASN A 52 3.49 -4.45 9.49
CA ASN A 52 2.98 -5.80 9.57
C ASN A 52 2.60 -6.17 10.99
N LEU A 53 1.73 -7.14 11.13
CA LEU A 53 1.56 -7.92 12.35
C LEU A 53 2.79 -8.83 12.53
N ASP A 54 3.17 -9.07 13.77
CA ASP A 54 4.40 -9.82 14.09
C ASP A 54 4.25 -11.33 13.87
N ASP A 55 3.02 -11.85 14.04
CA ASP A 55 2.71 -13.27 14.03
C ASP A 55 1.22 -13.55 13.74
N VAL A 56 0.90 -14.83 13.67
CA VAL A 56 -0.45 -15.35 13.43
C VAL A 56 -1.38 -15.11 14.63
N GLU A 57 -0.86 -15.05 15.85
CA GLU A 57 -1.64 -14.75 17.04
C GLU A 57 -2.18 -13.32 17.01
N GLN A 58 -1.34 -12.35 16.58
CA GLN A 58 -1.81 -10.98 16.33
C GLN A 58 -2.85 -10.93 15.22
N LEU A 59 -2.69 -11.74 14.16
CA LEU A 59 -3.69 -11.85 13.10
C LEU A 59 -5.03 -12.34 13.68
N GLY A 60 -5.04 -13.39 14.50
CA GLY A 60 -6.25 -13.89 15.16
C GLY A 60 -6.94 -12.83 16.00
N ARG A 61 -6.17 -12.02 16.74
CA ARG A 61 -6.73 -10.90 17.51
C ARG A 61 -7.35 -9.81 16.61
N VAL A 62 -6.72 -9.52 15.48
CA VAL A 62 -7.26 -8.55 14.50
C VAL A 62 -8.54 -9.09 13.89
N VAL A 63 -8.57 -10.35 13.45
CA VAL A 63 -9.77 -11.00 12.89
C VAL A 63 -10.93 -10.97 13.88
N ALA A 64 -10.73 -11.49 15.09
CA ALA A 64 -11.77 -11.56 16.11
C ALA A 64 -12.37 -10.17 16.44
N ARG A 65 -11.51 -9.14 16.58
CA ARG A 65 -11.98 -7.78 16.83
C ARG A 65 -12.72 -7.19 15.64
N THR A 66 -12.23 -7.42 14.42
CA THR A 66 -12.88 -6.93 13.20
C THR A 66 -14.27 -7.55 13.04
N HIS A 67 -14.39 -8.86 13.23
CA HIS A 67 -15.65 -9.57 13.15
C HIS A 67 -16.63 -9.18 14.29
N ALA A 68 -16.13 -8.84 15.49
CA ALA A 68 -16.97 -8.32 16.57
C ALA A 68 -17.68 -7.00 16.21
N HIS A 69 -17.11 -6.20 15.29
CA HIS A 69 -17.75 -5.01 14.69
C HIS A 69 -18.61 -5.32 13.47
N GLY A 70 -18.75 -6.59 13.04
CA GLY A 70 -19.44 -6.95 11.80
C GLY A 70 -18.70 -6.51 10.51
N ALA A 71 -17.42 -6.14 10.62
CA ALA A 71 -16.57 -5.73 9.51
C ALA A 71 -15.73 -6.92 9.00
N VAL A 72 -15.04 -6.74 7.87
CA VAL A 72 -14.21 -7.76 7.23
C VAL A 72 -12.73 -7.36 7.20
N ILE A 73 -11.86 -8.37 7.22
CA ILE A 73 -10.41 -8.22 7.23
C ILE A 73 -9.74 -8.98 6.08
N HIS A 74 -8.84 -8.32 5.36
CA HIS A 74 -8.13 -8.90 4.24
C HIS A 74 -6.64 -9.07 4.56
N LEU A 75 -6.06 -10.23 4.26
CA LEU A 75 -4.63 -10.48 4.41
C LEU A 75 -3.88 -10.23 3.09
N ALA A 76 -2.85 -9.41 3.14
CA ALA A 76 -1.99 -9.14 1.99
C ALA A 76 -0.87 -10.18 1.86
N LEU A 77 -0.90 -10.93 0.75
CA LEU A 77 0.12 -11.86 0.26
C LEU A 77 0.45 -11.49 -1.19
N ASN A 78 0.84 -10.24 -1.41
CA ASN A 78 0.89 -9.61 -2.73
C ASN A 78 2.31 -9.37 -3.25
N ALA A 79 3.28 -10.19 -2.82
CA ALA A 79 4.60 -10.29 -3.45
C ALA A 79 4.60 -11.33 -4.57
N PHE A 80 5.74 -11.49 -5.24
CA PHE A 80 6.05 -12.60 -6.14
C PHE A 80 7.01 -13.54 -5.41
N TYR A 81 6.82 -14.84 -5.55
CA TYR A 81 7.51 -15.83 -4.73
C TYR A 81 8.35 -16.79 -5.56
N THR A 82 9.49 -17.20 -4.99
CA THR A 82 10.27 -18.29 -5.51
C THR A 82 9.75 -19.63 -4.99
N GLU A 83 10.09 -20.73 -5.65
CA GLU A 83 9.72 -22.10 -5.21
C GLU A 83 10.09 -22.36 -3.75
N GLU A 84 11.23 -21.83 -3.31
CA GLU A 84 11.69 -21.99 -1.92
C GLU A 84 10.80 -21.26 -0.90
N GLN A 85 10.09 -20.22 -1.33
CA GLN A 85 9.21 -19.40 -0.49
C GLN A 85 7.80 -19.98 -0.38
N TYR A 86 7.36 -20.73 -1.38
CA TYR A 86 5.98 -21.24 -1.47
C TYR A 86 5.53 -22.02 -0.23
N PRO A 87 6.32 -22.92 0.37
CA PRO A 87 5.89 -23.65 1.57
C PRO A 87 5.47 -22.73 2.72
N LEU A 88 6.23 -21.65 2.98
CA LEU A 88 5.90 -20.69 4.04
C LEU A 88 4.70 -19.79 3.67
N VAL A 89 4.52 -19.48 2.37
CA VAL A 89 3.36 -18.73 1.91
C VAL A 89 2.09 -19.55 2.06
N LEU A 90 2.11 -20.81 1.67
CA LEU A 90 0.97 -21.73 1.79
C LEU A 90 0.62 -22.02 3.25
N GLU A 91 1.62 -22.22 4.12
CA GLU A 91 1.41 -22.31 5.56
C GLU A 91 0.69 -21.06 6.10
N GLN A 92 1.11 -19.87 5.68
CA GLN A 92 0.45 -18.62 6.08
C GLN A 92 -0.98 -18.51 5.53
N VAL A 93 -1.24 -19.03 4.33
CA VAL A 93 -2.60 -19.13 3.79
C VAL A 93 -3.45 -20.03 4.67
N GLU A 94 -2.99 -21.23 4.98
CA GLU A 94 -3.73 -22.19 5.80
C GLU A 94 -4.03 -21.64 7.20
N GLN A 95 -3.06 -20.95 7.81
CA GLN A 95 -3.25 -20.26 9.09
C GLN A 95 -4.29 -19.13 8.98
N ALA A 96 -4.27 -18.35 7.90
CA ALA A 96 -5.24 -17.29 7.67
C ALA A 96 -6.68 -17.83 7.48
N LEU A 97 -6.81 -18.94 6.74
CA LEU A 97 -8.10 -19.61 6.53
C LEU A 97 -8.66 -20.21 7.83
N ALA A 98 -7.80 -20.83 8.65
CA ALA A 98 -8.18 -21.35 9.95
C ALA A 98 -8.64 -20.25 10.93
N LEU A 99 -8.19 -19.02 10.73
CA LEU A 99 -8.62 -17.82 11.46
C LEU A 99 -9.81 -17.10 10.83
N GLU A 100 -10.37 -17.63 9.74
CA GLU A 100 -11.51 -17.06 9.03
C GLU A 100 -11.25 -15.64 8.47
N VAL A 101 -10.02 -15.40 7.94
CA VAL A 101 -9.74 -14.17 7.18
C VAL A 101 -10.65 -14.10 5.94
N ASP A 102 -11.33 -12.97 5.73
CA ASP A 102 -12.41 -12.86 4.74
C ASP A 102 -11.91 -12.88 3.27
N ALA A 103 -10.71 -12.38 3.00
CA ALA A 103 -10.12 -12.41 1.67
C ALA A 103 -8.59 -12.33 1.69
N LEU A 104 -7.96 -12.84 0.62
CA LEU A 104 -6.53 -12.73 0.39
C LEU A 104 -6.25 -11.72 -0.73
N ILE A 105 -5.39 -10.73 -0.47
CA ILE A 105 -4.92 -9.78 -1.48
C ILE A 105 -3.64 -10.35 -2.09
N VAL A 106 -3.68 -10.77 -3.33
CA VAL A 106 -2.63 -11.53 -4.02
C VAL A 106 -2.17 -10.85 -5.31
N ALA A 107 -0.97 -11.17 -5.80
CA ALA A 107 -0.42 -10.65 -7.05
C ALA A 107 0.28 -11.72 -7.89
N ASP A 108 0.87 -12.72 -7.25
CA ASP A 108 1.61 -13.79 -7.92
C ASP A 108 0.68 -14.72 -8.68
N PRO A 109 0.81 -14.83 -10.03
CA PRO A 109 -0.09 -15.68 -10.84
C PRO A 109 -0.04 -17.16 -10.47
N GLY A 110 1.13 -17.66 -10.06
CA GLY A 110 1.29 -19.04 -9.61
C GLY A 110 0.53 -19.30 -8.31
N LEU A 111 0.63 -18.36 -7.34
CA LEU A 111 -0.14 -18.45 -6.11
C LEU A 111 -1.65 -18.33 -6.36
N ILE A 112 -2.08 -17.40 -7.22
CA ILE A 112 -3.50 -17.23 -7.58
C ILE A 112 -4.05 -18.54 -8.14
N ARG A 113 -3.36 -19.16 -9.08
CA ARG A 113 -3.74 -20.46 -9.64
C ARG A 113 -3.80 -21.54 -8.56
N THR A 114 -2.77 -21.64 -7.71
CA THR A 114 -2.72 -22.63 -6.63
C THR A 114 -3.88 -22.46 -5.66
N LEU A 115 -4.22 -21.22 -5.31
CA LEU A 115 -5.35 -20.92 -4.42
C LEU A 115 -6.69 -21.27 -5.06
N HIS A 116 -6.87 -20.97 -6.34
CA HIS A 116 -8.07 -21.33 -7.08
C HIS A 116 -8.28 -22.86 -7.12
N GLU A 117 -7.21 -23.62 -7.37
CA GLU A 117 -7.26 -25.08 -7.46
C GLU A 117 -7.45 -25.76 -6.08
N ARG A 118 -6.76 -25.27 -5.03
CA ARG A 118 -6.74 -25.92 -3.71
C ARG A 118 -7.81 -25.40 -2.74
N TYR A 119 -8.18 -24.13 -2.86
CA TYR A 119 -9.06 -23.43 -1.92
C TYR A 119 -10.11 -22.61 -2.66
N PRO A 120 -11.02 -23.26 -3.45
CA PRO A 120 -11.94 -22.56 -4.35
C PRO A 120 -12.95 -21.65 -3.63
N ALA A 121 -13.16 -21.82 -2.32
CA ALA A 121 -14.03 -20.98 -1.52
C ALA A 121 -13.37 -19.66 -1.07
N VAL A 122 -12.05 -19.51 -1.25
CA VAL A 122 -11.30 -18.32 -0.83
C VAL A 122 -11.62 -17.13 -1.73
N ARG A 123 -11.99 -16.01 -1.14
CA ARG A 123 -12.15 -14.75 -1.88
C ARG A 123 -10.76 -14.18 -2.25
N LEU A 124 -10.50 -14.09 -3.54
CA LEU A 124 -9.24 -13.55 -4.06
C LEU A 124 -9.43 -12.10 -4.51
N HIS A 125 -8.65 -11.20 -3.93
CA HIS A 125 -8.53 -9.80 -4.34
C HIS A 125 -7.21 -9.61 -5.09
N ILE A 126 -7.28 -9.28 -6.37
CA ILE A 126 -6.07 -9.08 -7.18
C ILE A 126 -5.49 -7.71 -6.87
N SER A 127 -4.27 -7.71 -6.33
CA SER A 127 -3.52 -6.50 -6.03
C SER A 127 -3.13 -5.75 -7.32
N THR A 128 -2.76 -4.48 -7.21
CA THR A 128 -2.14 -3.70 -8.31
C THR A 128 -0.89 -4.38 -8.89
N GLY A 129 -0.23 -5.27 -8.13
CA GLY A 129 0.84 -6.13 -8.64
C GLY A 129 0.40 -7.08 -9.75
N GLY A 130 -0.88 -7.38 -9.87
CA GLY A 130 -1.46 -8.16 -10.96
C GLY A 130 -1.56 -7.43 -12.30
N THR A 131 -1.14 -6.16 -12.39
CA THR A 131 -1.07 -5.39 -13.66
C THR A 131 -2.37 -5.30 -14.44
N THR A 132 -3.49 -5.10 -13.76
CA THR A 132 -4.86 -5.11 -14.33
C THR A 132 -5.19 -3.80 -15.06
N PHE A 133 -4.43 -3.49 -16.12
CA PHE A 133 -4.57 -2.25 -16.90
C PHE A 133 -5.68 -2.27 -17.94
N ASN A 134 -6.28 -3.41 -18.23
CA ASN A 134 -7.27 -3.55 -19.28
C ASN A 134 -8.25 -4.70 -18.99
N ARG A 135 -9.35 -4.72 -19.75
CA ARG A 135 -10.42 -5.73 -19.62
C ARG A 135 -9.94 -7.17 -19.80
N ALA A 136 -8.96 -7.40 -20.70
CA ALA A 136 -8.46 -8.75 -20.95
C ALA A 136 -7.67 -9.31 -19.76
N THR A 137 -6.85 -8.48 -19.10
CA THR A 137 -6.14 -8.88 -17.86
C THR A 137 -7.13 -9.13 -16.71
N VAL A 138 -8.19 -8.33 -16.62
CA VAL A 138 -9.25 -8.57 -15.62
C VAL A 138 -9.97 -9.89 -15.90
N ALA A 139 -10.33 -10.16 -17.17
CA ALA A 139 -10.95 -11.43 -17.58
C ALA A 139 -10.04 -12.64 -17.27
N PHE A 140 -8.73 -12.50 -17.46
CA PHE A 140 -7.76 -13.52 -17.08
C PHE A 140 -7.85 -13.86 -15.59
N TYR A 141 -7.79 -12.89 -14.70
CA TYR A 141 -7.89 -13.16 -13.26
C TYR A 141 -9.29 -13.62 -12.83
N ARG A 142 -10.33 -13.14 -13.48
CA ARG A 142 -11.70 -13.63 -13.29
C ARG A 142 -11.81 -15.14 -13.55
N SER A 143 -11.11 -15.67 -14.55
CA SER A 143 -11.10 -17.12 -14.83
C SER A 143 -10.41 -17.95 -13.72
N PHE A 144 -9.66 -17.32 -12.83
CA PHE A 144 -9.09 -17.92 -11.63
C PHE A 144 -9.84 -17.53 -10.34
N GLY A 145 -11.11 -17.16 -10.44
CA GLY A 145 -11.96 -16.92 -9.28
C GLY A 145 -11.70 -15.60 -8.55
N ALA A 146 -11.09 -14.61 -9.23
CA ALA A 146 -10.96 -13.28 -8.63
C ALA A 146 -12.35 -12.72 -8.27
N ALA A 147 -12.50 -12.24 -7.03
CA ALA A 147 -13.72 -11.59 -6.54
C ALA A 147 -13.61 -10.06 -6.57
N ARG A 148 -12.40 -9.53 -6.41
CA ARG A 148 -12.13 -8.07 -6.43
C ARG A 148 -10.84 -7.78 -7.18
N ILE A 149 -10.83 -6.65 -7.89
CA ILE A 149 -9.65 -6.12 -8.58
C ILE A 149 -9.27 -4.76 -7.96
N VAL A 150 -8.02 -4.64 -7.53
CA VAL A 150 -7.44 -3.34 -7.14
C VAL A 150 -6.83 -2.69 -8.37
N LEU A 151 -7.48 -1.64 -8.87
CA LEU A 151 -7.10 -0.98 -10.11
C LEU A 151 -5.77 -0.24 -9.99
N PRO A 152 -4.91 -0.28 -11.03
CA PRO A 152 -3.66 0.47 -11.07
C PRO A 152 -3.88 1.98 -11.00
N ARG A 153 -2.92 2.68 -10.35
CA ARG A 153 -2.94 4.14 -10.13
C ARG A 153 -2.81 4.96 -11.42
N GLN A 154 -2.32 4.34 -12.49
CA GLN A 154 -2.04 5.00 -13.76
C GLN A 154 -3.27 5.07 -14.68
N LEU A 155 -4.33 4.34 -14.35
CA LEU A 155 -5.58 4.41 -15.10
C LEU A 155 -6.28 5.75 -14.86
N ARG A 156 -6.86 6.31 -15.92
CA ARG A 156 -7.81 7.42 -15.82
C ARG A 156 -9.17 6.92 -15.35
N ILE A 157 -10.00 7.81 -14.82
CA ILE A 157 -11.33 7.42 -14.32
C ILE A 157 -12.19 6.83 -15.42
N GLU A 158 -12.12 7.36 -16.65
CA GLU A 158 -12.85 6.84 -17.80
C GLU A 158 -12.42 5.40 -18.17
N GLU A 159 -11.11 5.11 -18.07
CA GLU A 159 -10.59 3.78 -18.32
C GLU A 159 -11.03 2.79 -17.22
N MET A 160 -11.02 3.21 -15.96
CA MET A 160 -11.55 2.43 -14.85
C MET A 160 -13.04 2.14 -15.06
N THR A 161 -13.85 3.15 -15.37
CA THR A 161 -15.29 3.00 -15.64
C THR A 161 -15.54 2.01 -16.77
N ALA A 162 -14.76 2.07 -17.86
CA ALA A 162 -14.89 1.14 -18.98
C ALA A 162 -14.51 -0.30 -18.60
N ILE A 163 -13.53 -0.49 -17.71
CA ILE A 163 -13.15 -1.81 -17.18
C ILE A 163 -14.26 -2.35 -16.28
N ILE A 164 -14.77 -1.53 -15.35
CA ILE A 164 -15.83 -1.89 -14.41
C ILE A 164 -17.09 -2.31 -15.17
N ALA A 165 -17.53 -1.51 -16.14
CA ALA A 165 -18.71 -1.80 -16.95
C ALA A 165 -18.61 -3.12 -17.74
N ALA A 166 -17.40 -3.55 -18.10
CA ALA A 166 -17.17 -4.82 -18.80
C ALA A 166 -17.21 -6.05 -17.89
N HIS A 167 -17.15 -5.87 -16.56
CA HIS A 167 -17.09 -6.95 -15.57
C HIS A 167 -18.01 -6.65 -14.37
N PRO A 168 -19.34 -6.57 -14.58
CA PRO A 168 -20.29 -6.15 -13.53
C PRO A 168 -20.44 -7.14 -12.37
N ASP A 169 -19.91 -8.33 -12.52
CA ASP A 169 -19.89 -9.40 -11.51
C ASP A 169 -18.69 -9.34 -10.57
N LEU A 170 -17.72 -8.44 -10.83
CA LEU A 170 -16.54 -8.25 -10.00
C LEU A 170 -16.66 -6.98 -9.16
N GLU A 171 -16.05 -6.99 -7.99
CA GLU A 171 -15.82 -5.78 -7.20
C GLU A 171 -14.54 -5.07 -7.67
N PHE A 172 -14.54 -3.74 -7.63
CA PHE A 172 -13.38 -2.93 -7.98
C PHE A 172 -13.03 -1.94 -6.88
N GLU A 173 -11.73 -1.77 -6.67
CA GLU A 173 -11.16 -0.93 -5.63
C GLU A 173 -10.05 -0.05 -6.23
N ALA A 174 -9.95 1.20 -5.79
CA ALA A 174 -8.91 2.13 -6.22
C ALA A 174 -8.27 2.86 -5.03
N PHE A 175 -7.03 3.32 -5.22
CA PHE A 175 -6.34 4.12 -4.20
C PHE A 175 -6.84 5.56 -4.22
N VAL A 176 -7.03 6.14 -3.02
CA VAL A 176 -7.48 7.54 -2.90
C VAL A 176 -6.63 8.39 -1.95
N LEU A 177 -5.88 7.77 -1.04
CA LEU A 177 -5.00 8.49 -0.11
C LEU A 177 -3.65 7.80 0.06
N ASN A 178 -2.62 8.62 0.18
CA ASN A 178 -1.25 8.27 0.53
C ASN A 178 -0.49 7.43 -0.49
N SER A 179 0.82 7.42 -0.35
CA SER A 179 1.76 6.51 -1.04
C SER A 179 1.55 6.40 -2.56
N GLY A 180 1.59 7.51 -3.24
CA GLY A 180 1.70 7.52 -4.71
C GLY A 180 2.96 6.76 -5.14
N CYS A 181 2.87 5.98 -6.20
CA CYS A 181 3.99 5.32 -6.82
C CYS A 181 4.23 5.92 -8.21
N LYS A 182 5.49 6.28 -8.51
CA LYS A 182 5.87 6.79 -9.83
C LYS A 182 6.25 5.68 -10.82
N ASN A 183 6.44 4.45 -10.32
CA ASN A 183 6.56 3.29 -11.17
C ASN A 183 5.16 2.83 -11.64
N ILE A 184 5.14 2.15 -12.77
CA ILE A 184 3.95 1.47 -13.23
C ILE A 184 3.61 0.35 -12.22
N ASP A 185 2.37 0.31 -11.75
CA ASP A 185 1.92 -0.72 -10.82
C ASP A 185 2.14 -2.12 -11.42
N GLY A 186 2.82 -2.98 -10.65
CA GLY A 186 3.25 -4.31 -11.10
C GLY A 186 4.63 -4.35 -11.77
N PHE A 187 5.15 -3.24 -12.29
CA PHE A 187 6.47 -3.16 -12.94
C PHE A 187 7.48 -2.37 -12.11
N CYS A 188 7.54 -2.64 -10.81
CA CYS A 188 8.51 -1.99 -9.95
C CYS A 188 9.91 -2.58 -10.16
N THR A 189 10.86 -1.73 -10.57
CA THR A 189 12.27 -2.09 -10.74
C THR A 189 13.08 -1.98 -9.44
N PHE A 190 12.46 -1.50 -8.36
CA PHE A 190 13.10 -1.36 -7.06
C PHE A 190 12.76 -2.55 -6.15
N GLN A 191 13.79 -3.09 -5.52
CA GLN A 191 13.61 -4.09 -4.48
C GLN A 191 13.13 -3.39 -3.19
N HIS A 192 12.00 -3.82 -2.66
CA HIS A 192 11.52 -3.36 -1.37
C HIS A 192 12.36 -4.00 -0.25
N GLY A 193 12.76 -3.19 0.74
CA GLY A 193 13.46 -3.67 1.94
C GLY A 193 14.98 -3.70 1.86
N VAL A 194 15.57 -3.25 0.78
CA VAL A 194 17.01 -3.01 0.75
C VAL A 194 17.28 -1.61 1.30
N SER A 195 17.79 -1.53 2.53
CA SER A 195 18.28 -0.27 3.07
C SER A 195 19.81 -0.33 3.14
N GLU A 196 20.47 0.77 2.77
CA GLU A 196 21.94 0.90 2.92
C GLU A 196 22.39 0.73 4.37
N LEU A 197 21.53 1.01 5.35
CA LEU A 197 21.80 0.79 6.77
C LEU A 197 22.10 -0.69 7.09
N ARG A 198 21.44 -1.64 6.42
CA ARG A 198 21.69 -3.08 6.65
C ARG A 198 23.05 -3.53 6.19
N HIS A 199 23.73 -2.76 5.35
CA HIS A 199 25.04 -3.08 4.79
C HIS A 199 26.16 -2.19 5.33
N GLY A 200 25.86 -1.10 6.04
CA GLY A 200 26.83 -0.19 6.63
C GLY A 200 27.57 -0.77 7.83
N PRO A 201 28.82 -0.32 8.11
CA PRO A 201 29.63 -0.82 9.23
C PRO A 201 28.97 -0.57 10.60
N LEU A 202 28.20 0.49 10.74
CA LEU A 202 27.45 0.84 11.98
C LEU A 202 26.33 -0.17 12.31
N TRP A 203 25.84 -0.92 11.32
CA TRP A 203 24.74 -1.87 11.47
C TRP A 203 25.22 -3.29 11.78
N LYS A 204 26.50 -3.58 11.56
CA LYS A 204 27.08 -4.92 11.81
C LYS A 204 27.02 -5.31 13.28
N VAL A 205 27.19 -4.35 14.18
CA VAL A 205 27.20 -4.59 15.65
C VAL A 205 25.80 -4.90 16.17
N PRO A 206 24.76 -4.06 15.94
CA PRO A 206 23.38 -4.36 16.33
C PRO A 206 22.89 -5.68 15.77
N LYS A 207 23.19 -6.00 14.51
CA LYS A 207 22.80 -7.27 13.87
C LYS A 207 23.43 -8.47 14.53
N ARG A 208 24.73 -8.39 14.89
CA ARG A 208 25.43 -9.47 15.62
C ARG A 208 24.87 -9.72 17.02
N LEU A 209 24.30 -8.70 17.62
CA LEU A 209 23.69 -8.76 18.96
C LEU A 209 22.19 -9.04 18.93
N GLY A 210 21.58 -9.21 17.75
CA GLY A 210 20.13 -9.39 17.61
C GLY A 210 19.30 -8.16 17.98
N LEU A 211 19.93 -6.98 18.07
CA LEU A 211 19.31 -5.72 18.50
C LEU A 211 18.77 -4.87 17.34
N ASP A 212 18.94 -5.33 16.10
CA ASP A 212 18.51 -4.62 14.89
C ASP A 212 16.99 -4.39 14.87
N GLY A 213 16.20 -5.37 15.31
CA GLY A 213 14.75 -5.22 15.48
C GLY A 213 14.36 -4.17 16.51
N LEU A 214 15.01 -4.20 17.68
CA LEU A 214 14.79 -3.24 18.78
C LEU A 214 15.16 -1.81 18.38
N LEU A 215 16.27 -1.63 17.65
CA LEU A 215 16.68 -0.31 17.15
C LEU A 215 15.69 0.24 16.11
N LEU A 216 15.20 -0.58 15.20
CA LEU A 216 14.20 -0.19 14.22
C LEU A 216 12.85 0.14 14.88
N ASP A 217 12.46 -0.62 15.88
CA ASP A 217 11.25 -0.34 16.66
C ASP A 217 11.39 0.91 17.53
N GLY A 218 12.58 1.15 18.11
CA GLY A 218 12.88 2.36 18.87
C GLY A 218 12.73 3.65 18.02
N LEU A 219 13.02 3.57 16.73
CA LEU A 219 12.83 4.69 15.80
C LEU A 219 11.33 5.06 15.57
N ARG A 220 10.38 4.20 15.93
CA ARG A 220 8.93 4.52 15.97
C ARG A 220 8.60 5.64 16.95
N TYR A 221 9.34 5.72 18.06
CA TYR A 221 9.10 6.66 19.15
C TYR A 221 9.89 7.97 19.02
N VAL A 222 10.69 8.10 17.97
CA VAL A 222 11.46 9.31 17.72
C VAL A 222 10.51 10.47 17.38
N PRO A 223 10.58 11.61 18.10
CA PRO A 223 9.74 12.78 17.82
C PRO A 223 9.85 13.21 16.35
N LYS A 224 8.75 13.67 15.74
CA LYS A 224 8.69 14.08 14.33
C LYS A 224 9.77 15.09 13.93
N SER A 225 10.15 15.98 14.84
CA SER A 225 11.21 16.95 14.63
C SER A 225 12.60 16.30 14.50
N LEU A 226 12.86 15.27 15.31
CA LEU A 226 14.11 14.51 15.26
C LEU A 226 14.09 13.52 14.06
N ALA A 227 12.96 12.86 13.80
CA ALA A 227 12.77 12.02 12.64
C ALA A 227 12.95 12.80 11.32
N ARG A 228 12.54 14.07 11.28
CA ARG A 228 12.75 14.96 10.13
C ARG A 228 14.24 15.32 9.96
N LYS A 229 14.97 15.54 11.03
CA LYS A 229 16.44 15.76 11.01
C LYS A 229 17.19 14.48 10.61
N VAL A 230 16.73 13.34 11.08
CA VAL A 230 17.25 12.00 10.71
C VAL A 230 16.97 11.68 9.25
N ARG A 231 15.80 12.00 8.71
CA ARG A 231 15.47 11.91 7.27
C ARG A 231 16.32 12.85 6.41
N ALA A 232 16.53 14.08 6.86
CA ALA A 232 17.45 15.02 6.19
C ALA A 232 18.91 14.59 6.29
N GLY A 233 19.25 13.78 7.28
CA GLY A 233 20.60 13.33 7.62
C GLY A 233 21.02 11.95 7.08
N ARG A 234 20.36 11.43 6.04
CA ARG A 234 20.79 10.19 5.33
C ARG A 234 20.61 8.86 6.07
N LEU A 235 19.61 8.70 6.93
CA LEU A 235 19.21 7.37 7.35
C LEU A 235 18.14 6.84 6.39
N PRO A 236 18.46 5.94 5.46
CA PRO A 236 17.50 5.38 4.51
C PRO A 236 16.65 4.37 5.28
N MET A 237 15.48 4.81 5.72
CA MET A 237 14.49 3.98 6.43
C MET A 237 13.32 3.58 5.56
N ASP A 238 13.42 3.84 4.25
CA ASP A 238 12.34 3.64 3.30
C ASP A 238 12.73 2.64 2.21
N SER A 239 11.75 2.24 1.41
CA SER A 239 11.94 1.41 0.23
C SER A 239 13.01 1.99 -0.70
N ALA A 240 13.70 1.16 -1.45
CA ALA A 240 14.79 1.59 -2.34
C ALA A 240 14.41 2.74 -3.28
N CYS A 241 13.14 2.82 -3.71
CA CYS A 241 12.64 3.93 -4.53
C CYS A 241 12.64 5.31 -3.84
N HIS A 242 12.83 5.35 -2.52
CA HIS A 242 12.95 6.59 -1.74
C HIS A 242 14.40 7.01 -1.49
N LEU A 243 15.36 6.18 -1.89
CA LEU A 243 16.78 6.51 -1.76
C LEU A 243 17.18 7.55 -2.80
N SER A 244 18.25 8.28 -2.49
CA SER A 244 18.89 9.17 -3.46
C SER A 244 19.82 8.36 -4.36
N TYR A 245 19.65 8.47 -5.66
CA TYR A 245 20.47 7.81 -6.66
C TYR A 245 21.36 8.81 -7.39
N GLN A 246 22.58 8.39 -7.69
CA GLN A 246 23.46 9.10 -8.59
C GLN A 246 23.32 8.46 -9.98
N VAL A 247 22.89 9.26 -10.96
CA VAL A 247 22.83 8.82 -12.37
C VAL A 247 24.11 9.21 -13.04
N THR A 248 24.77 8.25 -13.68
CA THR A 248 25.95 8.46 -14.49
C THR A 248 25.61 8.07 -15.92
N ASP A 249 25.81 8.98 -16.87
CA ASP A 249 25.74 8.66 -18.29
C ASP A 249 27.02 7.92 -18.68
N LEU A 250 26.86 6.62 -18.94
CA LEU A 250 27.98 5.75 -19.34
C LEU A 250 28.35 5.89 -20.83
N THR A 251 27.55 6.59 -21.62
CA THR A 251 27.77 6.77 -23.05
C THR A 251 28.72 7.93 -23.32
N GLN A 252 29.00 8.79 -22.32
CA GLN A 252 29.92 9.91 -22.44
C GLN A 252 31.06 9.79 -21.41
N PRO A 253 32.33 9.89 -21.87
CA PRO A 253 33.46 10.01 -20.95
C PRO A 253 33.27 11.28 -20.11
N SER A 254 33.63 11.24 -18.85
CA SER A 254 33.42 12.26 -17.80
C SER A 254 33.80 13.68 -18.23
N THR A 255 32.98 14.34 -19.01
CA THR A 255 33.11 15.73 -19.39
C THR A 255 32.53 16.64 -18.30
N LYS A 256 32.90 17.92 -18.32
CA LYS A 256 32.32 18.95 -17.43
C LYS A 256 30.79 18.96 -17.48
N GLN A 257 30.22 18.55 -18.62
CA GLN A 257 28.78 18.48 -18.86
C GLN A 257 28.08 17.32 -18.10
N SER A 258 28.72 16.16 -17.98
CA SER A 258 28.20 15.06 -17.17
C SER A 258 28.23 15.38 -15.67
N ARG A 259 29.20 16.19 -15.22
CA ARG A 259 29.19 16.73 -13.84
C ARG A 259 28.08 17.75 -13.61
N CYS A 260 27.70 18.51 -14.63
CA CYS A 260 26.59 19.47 -14.54
C CYS A 260 25.24 18.77 -14.55
N LEU A 261 25.07 17.73 -15.37
CA LEU A 261 23.90 16.84 -15.34
C LEU A 261 23.75 16.14 -13.97
N ALA A 262 24.86 15.62 -13.43
CA ALA A 262 24.83 15.00 -12.09
C ALA A 262 24.46 15.99 -10.99
N LYS A 263 24.80 17.27 -11.12
CA LYS A 263 24.45 18.33 -10.18
C LYS A 263 22.98 18.74 -10.28
N ASN A 264 22.44 18.82 -11.49
CA ASN A 264 21.03 19.12 -11.75
C ASN A 264 20.11 17.92 -11.43
N VAL A 265 20.61 16.72 -11.61
CA VAL A 265 19.94 15.48 -11.26
C VAL A 265 19.80 15.33 -9.75
N LYS A 266 20.71 15.89 -8.95
CA LYS A 266 20.58 15.86 -7.48
C LYS A 266 19.34 16.60 -6.99
N ASP A 267 18.90 17.64 -7.68
CA ASP A 267 17.67 18.39 -7.37
C ASP A 267 16.43 17.77 -8.01
N SER A 268 16.57 16.95 -9.04
CA SER A 268 15.46 16.29 -9.74
C SER A 268 15.11 14.89 -9.18
N PHE A 269 15.89 14.35 -8.26
CA PHE A 269 15.66 13.03 -7.66
C PHE A 269 14.54 12.96 -6.63
N SER A 270 13.92 14.05 -6.25
CA SER A 270 12.58 14.07 -5.69
C SER A 270 11.52 13.43 -6.62
N LEU A 271 11.88 13.18 -7.89
CA LEU A 271 11.00 12.53 -8.88
C LEU A 271 10.59 11.10 -8.51
N LEU A 272 11.39 10.38 -7.74
CA LEU A 272 11.07 9.01 -7.31
C LEU A 272 10.53 8.97 -5.87
N ALA A 273 10.63 10.06 -5.11
CA ALA A 273 10.08 10.13 -3.77
C ALA A 273 8.57 9.90 -3.85
N ALA A 274 8.08 8.91 -3.13
CA ALA A 274 6.67 8.73 -2.97
C ALA A 274 6.13 9.97 -2.24
N VAL A 275 5.18 10.61 -2.87
CA VAL A 275 4.38 11.67 -2.30
C VAL A 275 3.08 11.06 -1.80
N ASP A 276 2.41 11.73 -0.90
CA ASP A 276 1.09 11.32 -0.41
C ASP A 276 0.00 11.99 -1.27
N PRO A 277 -0.35 11.44 -2.46
CA PRO A 277 -1.39 11.99 -3.31
C PRO A 277 -2.77 11.75 -2.71
N CYS A 278 -3.72 12.54 -3.17
CA CYS A 278 -5.10 12.49 -2.77
C CYS A 278 -6.00 12.46 -4.01
N ALA A 279 -7.09 11.67 -3.96
CA ALA A 279 -8.14 11.66 -4.97
C ALA A 279 -9.52 11.98 -4.38
N ALA A 280 -9.58 12.51 -3.16
CA ALA A 280 -10.83 12.69 -2.44
C ALA A 280 -11.85 13.56 -3.19
N CYS A 281 -11.40 14.59 -3.91
CA CYS A 281 -12.27 15.43 -4.74
C CYS A 281 -12.81 14.74 -5.99
N ARG A 282 -12.38 13.52 -6.30
CA ARG A 282 -12.84 12.68 -7.43
C ARG A 282 -13.78 11.56 -7.00
N LEU A 283 -14.16 11.51 -5.72
CA LEU A 283 -15.10 10.50 -5.21
C LEU A 283 -16.43 10.44 -5.96
N PRO A 284 -17.06 11.57 -6.36
CA PRO A 284 -18.30 11.53 -7.14
C PRO A 284 -18.14 10.76 -8.46
N GLU A 285 -17.08 11.05 -9.21
CA GLU A 285 -16.82 10.41 -10.50
C GLU A 285 -16.47 8.94 -10.34
N LEU A 286 -15.69 8.59 -9.32
CA LEU A 286 -15.37 7.20 -9.00
C LEU A 286 -16.60 6.39 -8.60
N LEU A 287 -17.51 7.00 -7.81
CA LEU A 287 -18.78 6.41 -7.42
C LEU A 287 -19.69 6.20 -8.63
N ALA A 288 -19.85 7.23 -9.46
CA ALA A 288 -20.65 7.18 -10.69
C ALA A 288 -20.09 6.16 -11.70
N GLY A 289 -18.75 5.95 -11.71
CA GLY A 289 -18.08 4.94 -12.51
C GLY A 289 -18.25 3.49 -11.98
N GLY A 290 -18.99 3.29 -10.89
CA GLY A 290 -19.28 1.97 -10.33
C GLY A 290 -18.19 1.39 -9.43
N LEU A 291 -17.27 2.21 -8.92
CA LEU A 291 -16.23 1.74 -8.01
C LEU A 291 -16.84 1.27 -6.67
N HIS A 292 -16.49 0.07 -6.23
CA HIS A 292 -17.03 -0.53 -4.99
C HIS A 292 -16.36 -0.01 -3.74
N GLY A 293 -15.05 0.20 -3.79
CA GLY A 293 -14.27 0.58 -2.62
C GLY A 293 -13.11 1.51 -2.92
N VAL A 294 -12.77 2.30 -1.90
CA VAL A 294 -11.60 3.18 -1.90
C VAL A 294 -10.60 2.73 -0.85
N LYS A 295 -9.33 2.69 -1.23
CA LYS A 295 -8.25 2.19 -0.39
C LYS A 295 -7.37 3.30 0.14
N ILE A 296 -7.19 3.32 1.45
CA ILE A 296 -6.17 4.10 2.13
C ILE A 296 -4.88 3.28 2.18
N VAL A 297 -3.78 3.86 1.69
CA VAL A 297 -2.46 3.20 1.73
C VAL A 297 -1.70 3.63 2.99
N GLY A 298 -0.73 2.81 3.45
CA GLY A 298 0.19 3.20 4.51
C GLY A 298 0.04 2.41 5.80
N ARG A 299 0.16 1.08 5.73
CA ARG A 299 0.17 0.22 6.93
C ARG A 299 1.18 0.66 7.99
N ASN A 300 2.31 1.25 7.57
CA ASN A 300 3.36 1.80 8.44
C ASN A 300 3.09 3.22 8.95
N HIS A 301 1.99 3.85 8.59
CA HIS A 301 1.66 5.17 9.10
C HIS A 301 1.25 5.09 10.57
N PRO A 302 1.50 6.18 11.36
CA PRO A 302 1.00 6.24 12.73
C PRO A 302 -0.52 6.08 12.80
N THR A 303 -1.02 5.43 13.85
CA THR A 303 -2.45 5.19 14.08
C THR A 303 -3.29 6.46 13.96
N ALA A 304 -2.81 7.57 14.57
CA ALA A 304 -3.49 8.87 14.47
C ALA A 304 -3.64 9.38 13.03
N LYS A 305 -2.68 9.09 12.13
CA LYS A 305 -2.81 9.44 10.70
C LYS A 305 -3.84 8.56 10.02
N LYS A 306 -3.81 7.25 10.26
CA LYS A 306 -4.77 6.30 9.68
C LYS A 306 -6.21 6.66 10.11
N HIS A 307 -6.43 6.91 11.39
CA HIS A 307 -7.71 7.36 11.92
C HIS A 307 -8.20 8.63 11.23
N ARG A 308 -7.35 9.67 11.17
CA ARG A 308 -7.69 10.92 10.48
C ARG A 308 -8.04 10.72 9.02
N ASP A 309 -7.30 9.84 8.32
CA ASP A 309 -7.54 9.52 6.91
C ASP A 309 -8.91 8.85 6.72
N VAL A 310 -9.32 7.96 7.65
CA VAL A 310 -10.65 7.33 7.64
C VAL A 310 -11.75 8.35 7.91
N VAL A 311 -11.62 9.16 8.98
CA VAL A 311 -12.59 10.23 9.33
C VAL A 311 -12.77 11.19 8.14
N PHE A 312 -11.68 11.56 7.48
CA PHE A 312 -11.73 12.42 6.30
C PHE A 312 -12.57 11.83 5.17
N LEU A 313 -12.29 10.57 4.79
CA LEU A 313 -13.02 9.92 3.69
C LEU A 313 -14.47 9.63 4.07
N ARG A 314 -14.74 9.22 5.31
CA ARG A 314 -16.11 8.96 5.78
C ARG A 314 -16.95 10.22 5.72
N GLY A 315 -16.46 11.33 6.25
CA GLY A 315 -17.18 12.61 6.18
C GLY A 315 -17.48 13.07 4.75
N LEU A 316 -16.59 12.81 3.80
CA LEU A 316 -16.84 13.11 2.39
C LEU A 316 -17.88 12.18 1.76
N LEU A 317 -17.84 10.87 2.06
CA LEU A 317 -18.82 9.91 1.55
C LEU A 317 -20.22 10.16 2.13
N ASP A 318 -20.30 10.53 3.40
CA ASP A 318 -21.56 10.89 4.04
C ASP A 318 -22.15 12.15 3.42
N ALA A 319 -21.31 13.16 3.13
CA ALA A 319 -21.74 14.37 2.42
C ALA A 319 -22.25 14.09 1.00
N LEU A 320 -21.65 13.11 0.29
CA LEU A 320 -22.15 12.69 -1.03
C LEU A 320 -23.53 12.03 -0.97
N SER A 321 -23.86 11.37 0.15
CA SER A 321 -25.16 10.70 0.31
C SER A 321 -26.32 11.66 0.59
N THR A 322 -26.03 12.90 0.94
CA THR A 322 -27.05 13.89 1.35
C THR A 322 -27.54 14.82 0.25
N ASP A 323 -26.98 14.74 -0.97
CA ASP A 323 -27.27 15.61 -2.13
C ASP A 323 -27.20 17.13 -1.85
N MET A 324 -26.67 17.55 -0.69
CA MET A 324 -26.67 18.93 -0.21
C MET A 324 -25.45 19.75 -0.67
N VAL A 325 -24.52 19.14 -1.40
CA VAL A 325 -23.24 19.78 -1.73
C VAL A 325 -23.24 20.26 -3.18
N THR A 326 -23.33 21.57 -3.38
CA THR A 326 -23.30 22.18 -4.73
C THR A 326 -21.90 22.15 -5.38
N ASP A 327 -20.83 22.22 -4.59
CA ASP A 327 -19.45 22.10 -5.06
C ASP A 327 -18.67 21.14 -4.16
N PHE A 328 -18.76 19.87 -4.47
CA PHE A 328 -18.06 18.82 -3.74
C PHE A 328 -16.53 18.96 -3.79
N ARG A 329 -15.98 19.41 -4.92
CA ARG A 329 -14.53 19.57 -5.07
C ARG A 329 -13.98 20.67 -4.15
N ALA A 330 -14.68 21.78 -4.06
CA ALA A 330 -14.29 22.88 -3.14
C ALA A 330 -14.40 22.42 -1.69
N MET A 331 -15.49 21.77 -1.31
CA MET A 331 -15.68 21.21 0.02
C MET A 331 -14.57 20.21 0.39
N ALA A 332 -14.27 19.24 -0.46
CA ALA A 332 -13.23 18.24 -0.21
C ALA A 332 -11.85 18.88 -0.03
N ARG A 333 -11.51 19.93 -0.79
CA ARG A 333 -10.25 20.68 -0.63
C ARG A 333 -10.22 21.49 0.67
N GLN A 334 -11.32 22.07 1.07
CA GLN A 334 -11.45 22.81 2.32
C GLN A 334 -11.29 21.88 3.52
N GLU A 335 -11.97 20.74 3.49
CA GLU A 335 -11.88 19.71 4.54
C GLU A 335 -10.49 19.10 4.63
N PHE A 336 -9.83 18.85 3.49
CA PHE A 336 -8.44 18.44 3.46
C PHE A 336 -7.53 19.44 4.17
N ARG A 337 -7.68 20.75 3.84
CA ARG A 337 -6.89 21.82 4.50
C ARG A 337 -7.16 21.86 6.00
N ARG A 338 -8.41 21.72 6.42
CA ARG A 338 -8.81 21.72 7.84
C ARG A 338 -8.13 20.59 8.62
N LEU A 339 -8.13 19.38 8.07
CA LEU A 339 -7.64 18.20 8.77
C LEU A 339 -6.11 18.02 8.69
N TYR A 340 -5.49 18.40 7.58
CA TYR A 340 -4.07 18.17 7.36
C TYR A 340 -3.20 19.40 7.59
N GLY A 341 -3.79 20.59 7.69
CA GLY A 341 -3.09 21.85 8.01
C GLY A 341 -2.32 22.45 6.82
N TYR A 342 -2.50 21.93 5.59
CA TYR A 342 -1.91 22.48 4.38
C TYR A 342 -2.89 22.32 3.21
N ALA A 343 -2.69 23.13 2.16
CA ALA A 343 -3.53 23.02 0.97
C ALA A 343 -3.28 21.70 0.26
N CYS A 344 -4.34 21.14 -0.32
CA CYS A 344 -4.18 20.06 -1.30
C CYS A 344 -3.40 20.63 -2.49
N ALA A 345 -2.09 20.47 -2.46
CA ALA A 345 -1.24 20.94 -3.54
C ALA A 345 -1.11 19.83 -4.57
N GLU A 346 -1.53 20.06 -5.82
CA GLU A 346 -0.94 19.54 -7.07
C GLU A 346 -0.65 18.03 -7.20
N LEU A 347 -0.80 17.23 -6.13
CA LEU A 347 -0.54 15.80 -6.11
C LEU A 347 -1.87 15.05 -6.12
N CYS A 348 -2.45 14.95 -7.31
CA CYS A 348 -3.68 14.22 -7.52
C CYS A 348 -3.39 12.80 -8.02
N TYR A 349 -4.12 11.79 -7.50
CA TYR A 349 -4.07 10.45 -8.10
C TYR A 349 -4.61 10.46 -9.52
N TYR A 350 -5.70 11.19 -9.73
CA TYR A 350 -6.47 11.23 -10.98
C TYR A 350 -6.64 12.68 -11.41
N SER A 351 -5.57 13.30 -11.91
CA SER A 351 -5.61 14.66 -12.47
C SER A 351 -6.33 14.66 -13.83
N ASP A 352 -6.97 15.79 -14.15
CA ASP A 352 -7.60 15.99 -15.47
C ASP A 352 -6.54 16.22 -16.57
N GLU A 353 -5.30 16.54 -16.20
CA GLU A 353 -4.18 16.68 -17.13
C GLU A 353 -3.65 15.31 -17.53
N ALA A 354 -3.36 15.14 -18.80
CA ALA A 354 -2.75 13.92 -19.33
C ALA A 354 -1.43 13.63 -18.60
N LYS A 355 -1.34 12.46 -18.00
CA LYS A 355 -0.10 11.98 -17.35
C LYS A 355 0.90 11.54 -18.40
#